data_1388f4bb109cbbd4670254d754898cef
#
_entry.id   1388f4bb109cbbd4670254d754898cef
#
_cell.length_a   1.000
_cell.length_b   1.000
_cell.length_c   1.000
_cell.angle_alpha   90.00
_cell.angle_beta   90.00
_cell.angle_gamma   90.00
#
_symmetry.space_group_name_H-M   'P 1'
#
loop_
_entity.id
_entity.type
_entity.pdbx_description
1 polymer ?
#
loop_
_entity_poly.entity_id
_entity_poly.type
_entity_poly.pdbx_seq_one_letter_code
_entity_poly.pdbx_strand_id
1 'polypeptide(L)'
;LATGVSTLAKLLNPKIKVIGVEPAGANCMQESFKNGKVTTLPSVNTIADGTAVKTPGSNIFPYIKKNLDDIITVEDDELIVAFLDMVENHKMIVENSGLLTVAALKHLGVKDKRVVSILSGGNMDVITMSSVVQQGLIFRDRIFTVSVLLPDKPGELAKVAQTLADVQGNVIKLEHN
;
A
#
# COMPACT_ATOMS: atom_id res chain seq x y z
N LEU A 1 12.20 2.02 -12.83
CA LEU A 1 10.97 2.61 -13.37
C LEU A 1 11.00 4.14 -13.31
N ALA A 2 11.06 4.76 -12.13
CA ALA A 2 10.97 6.21 -11.95
C ALA A 2 11.97 7.01 -12.80
N THR A 3 13.22 6.54 -12.89
CA THR A 3 14.27 7.19 -13.71
C THR A 3 13.88 7.24 -15.19
N GLY A 4 13.43 6.12 -15.75
CA GLY A 4 13.04 6.06 -17.16
C GLY A 4 11.82 6.93 -17.47
N VAL A 5 10.78 6.81 -16.63
CA VAL A 5 9.54 7.58 -16.76
C VAL A 5 9.80 9.08 -16.65
N SER A 6 10.52 9.51 -15.60
CA SER A 6 10.81 10.94 -15.40
C SER A 6 11.68 11.53 -16.50
N THR A 7 12.67 10.76 -16.97
CA THR A 7 13.53 11.21 -18.08
C THR A 7 12.71 11.41 -19.36
N LEU A 8 11.89 10.42 -19.74
CA LEU A 8 11.06 10.53 -20.94
C LEU A 8 10.03 11.65 -20.80
N ALA A 9 9.33 11.74 -19.67
CA ALA A 9 8.34 12.78 -19.43
C ALA A 9 8.95 14.19 -19.56
N LYS A 10 10.11 14.43 -18.96
CA LYS A 10 10.80 15.74 -19.04
C LYS A 10 11.35 16.05 -20.44
N LEU A 11 11.75 15.02 -21.20
CA LEU A 11 12.17 15.20 -22.61
C LEU A 11 11.00 15.58 -23.52
N LEU A 12 9.84 14.93 -23.31
CA LEU A 12 8.64 15.21 -24.10
C LEU A 12 7.98 16.54 -23.73
N ASN A 13 7.88 16.83 -22.45
CA ASN A 13 7.33 18.08 -21.95
C ASN A 13 7.91 18.43 -20.56
N PRO A 14 8.86 19.39 -20.50
CA PRO A 14 9.50 19.77 -19.22
C PRO A 14 8.52 20.33 -18.16
N LYS A 15 7.30 20.74 -18.57
CA LYS A 15 6.27 21.26 -17.64
C LYS A 15 5.52 20.16 -16.89
N ILE A 16 5.64 18.89 -17.30
CA ILE A 16 5.06 17.77 -16.58
C ILE A 16 5.73 17.67 -15.21
N LYS A 17 4.94 17.69 -14.16
CA LYS A 17 5.42 17.37 -12.81
C LYS A 17 5.48 15.86 -12.64
N VAL A 18 6.62 15.37 -12.17
CA VAL A 18 6.85 13.94 -11.90
C VAL A 18 7.15 13.78 -10.42
N ILE A 19 6.29 13.05 -9.74
CA ILE A 19 6.38 12.78 -8.30
C ILE A 19 6.75 11.33 -8.11
N GLY A 20 7.84 11.07 -7.39
CA GLY A 20 8.21 9.73 -6.93
C GLY A 20 7.37 9.33 -5.71
N VAL A 21 7.10 8.04 -5.58
CA VAL A 21 6.40 7.51 -4.39
C VAL A 21 7.18 6.32 -3.85
N GLU A 22 7.43 6.33 -2.56
CA GLU A 22 8.05 5.22 -1.81
C GLU A 22 7.15 4.81 -0.64
N PRO A 23 7.26 3.57 -0.14
CA PRO A 23 6.66 3.22 1.13
C PRO A 23 7.39 3.92 2.27
N ALA A 24 6.67 4.36 3.29
CA ALA A 24 7.25 5.06 4.44
C ALA A 24 8.31 4.20 5.15
N GLY A 25 8.10 2.88 5.19
CA GLY A 25 9.04 1.92 5.77
C GLY A 25 10.29 1.61 4.93
N ALA A 26 10.43 2.19 3.71
CA ALA A 26 11.59 2.00 2.83
C ALA A 26 11.83 3.23 1.92
N ASN A 27 11.97 4.40 2.51
CA ASN A 27 12.04 5.70 1.84
C ASN A 27 13.48 6.17 1.51
N CYS A 28 14.36 5.26 1.14
CA CYS A 28 15.79 5.57 0.94
C CYS A 28 16.06 6.62 -0.14
N MET A 29 15.24 6.66 -1.19
CA MET A 29 15.39 7.66 -2.25
C MET A 29 14.91 9.03 -1.79
N GLN A 30 13.82 9.12 -1.02
CA GLN A 30 13.33 10.37 -0.44
C GLN A 30 14.37 10.98 0.49
N GLU A 31 14.96 10.18 1.39
CA GLU A 31 16.04 10.63 2.28
C GLU A 31 17.28 11.07 1.49
N SER A 32 17.62 10.33 0.44
CA SER A 32 18.74 10.71 -0.44
C SER A 32 18.44 12.02 -1.18
N PHE A 33 17.21 12.21 -1.62
CA PHE A 33 16.74 13.42 -2.32
C PHE A 33 16.84 14.65 -1.40
N LYS A 34 16.33 14.54 -0.16
CA LYS A 34 16.42 15.58 0.87
C LYS A 34 17.88 15.92 1.22
N ASN A 35 18.72 14.91 1.38
CA ASN A 35 20.12 15.08 1.76
C ASN A 35 21.03 15.48 0.58
N GLY A 36 20.53 15.43 -0.66
CA GLY A 36 21.28 15.73 -1.86
C GLY A 36 22.38 14.71 -2.22
N LYS A 37 22.46 13.59 -1.51
CA LYS A 37 23.43 12.49 -1.69
C LYS A 37 22.78 11.15 -1.37
N VAL A 38 23.31 10.07 -1.97
CA VAL A 38 22.88 8.70 -1.65
C VAL A 38 22.98 8.45 -0.16
N THR A 39 21.85 8.06 0.45
CA THR A 39 21.72 7.80 1.88
C THR A 39 21.23 6.37 2.07
N THR A 40 21.84 5.64 3.00
CA THR A 40 21.48 4.27 3.36
C THR A 40 20.61 4.30 4.61
N LEU A 41 19.45 3.62 4.56
CA LEU A 41 18.58 3.43 5.73
C LEU A 41 19.15 2.35 6.67
N PRO A 42 18.94 2.48 7.97
CA PRO A 42 19.36 1.46 8.94
C PRO A 42 18.57 0.16 8.79
N SER A 43 17.29 0.27 8.48
CA SER A 43 16.37 -0.86 8.27
C SER A 43 15.32 -0.53 7.22
N VAL A 44 14.65 -1.55 6.72
CA VAL A 44 13.45 -1.42 5.89
C VAL A 44 12.38 -2.37 6.42
N ASN A 45 11.13 -1.91 6.42
CA ASN A 45 9.97 -2.70 6.80
C ASN A 45 8.76 -2.19 6.03
N THR A 46 8.31 -2.95 5.04
CA THR A 46 7.13 -2.64 4.23
C THR A 46 6.62 -3.88 3.51
N ILE A 47 5.33 -3.91 3.22
CA ILE A 47 4.71 -4.95 2.38
C ILE A 47 4.99 -4.73 0.88
N ALA A 48 5.57 -3.60 0.50
CA ALA A 48 5.95 -3.28 -0.88
C ALA A 48 7.32 -3.86 -1.25
N ASP A 49 7.43 -5.18 -1.33
CA ASP A 49 8.69 -5.94 -1.50
C ASP A 49 9.56 -5.45 -2.65
N GLY A 50 8.96 -5.13 -3.79
CA GLY A 50 9.67 -4.67 -4.98
C GLY A 50 10.41 -3.33 -4.80
N THR A 51 10.10 -2.59 -3.73
CA THR A 51 10.72 -1.32 -3.37
C THR A 51 11.44 -1.33 -2.01
N ALA A 52 11.47 -2.48 -1.34
CA ALA A 52 12.06 -2.65 -0.01
C ALA A 52 13.59 -2.67 -0.04
N VAL A 53 14.22 -1.57 -0.43
CA VAL A 53 15.68 -1.43 -0.52
C VAL A 53 16.22 -0.39 0.45
N LYS A 54 17.38 -0.67 1.04
CA LYS A 54 18.02 0.24 2.01
C LYS A 54 18.77 1.41 1.37
N THR A 55 19.28 1.20 0.17
CA THR A 55 20.19 2.16 -0.48
C THR A 55 19.79 2.32 -1.94
N PRO A 56 19.56 3.53 -2.43
CA PRO A 56 19.30 3.75 -3.84
C PRO A 56 20.57 3.53 -4.67
N GLY A 57 20.39 3.13 -5.94
CA GLY A 57 21.50 2.98 -6.86
C GLY A 57 22.21 4.31 -7.14
N SER A 58 23.52 4.35 -6.93
CA SER A 58 24.33 5.56 -7.14
C SER A 58 24.26 6.09 -8.57
N ASN A 59 24.19 5.19 -9.56
CA ASN A 59 24.16 5.54 -10.98
C ASN A 59 22.82 6.19 -11.41
N ILE A 60 21.71 5.86 -10.72
CA ILE A 60 20.38 6.40 -11.06
C ILE A 60 20.03 7.66 -10.26
N PHE A 61 20.64 7.85 -9.10
CA PHE A 61 20.34 8.98 -8.22
C PHE A 61 20.49 10.36 -8.89
N PRO A 62 21.53 10.65 -9.71
CA PRO A 62 21.65 11.94 -10.40
C PRO A 62 20.48 12.24 -11.33
N TYR A 63 19.93 11.22 -12.01
CA TYR A 63 18.76 11.37 -12.88
C TYR A 63 17.49 11.65 -12.09
N ILE A 64 17.30 10.94 -10.98
CA ILE A 64 16.18 11.17 -10.06
C ILE A 64 16.23 12.60 -9.52
N LYS A 65 17.38 13.01 -9.00
CA LYS A 65 17.58 14.37 -8.47
C LYS A 65 17.31 15.46 -9.51
N LYS A 66 17.59 15.20 -10.79
CA LYS A 66 17.38 16.15 -11.88
C LYS A 66 15.92 16.21 -12.34
N ASN A 67 15.24 15.06 -12.40
CA ASN A 67 14.01 14.90 -13.16
C ASN A 67 12.74 14.79 -12.29
N LEU A 68 12.86 14.41 -11.01
CA LEU A 68 11.70 14.44 -10.12
C LEU A 68 11.50 15.83 -9.52
N ASP A 69 10.25 16.21 -9.43
CA ASP A 69 9.86 17.46 -8.79
C ASP A 69 9.67 17.27 -7.27
N ASP A 70 9.30 16.04 -6.84
CA ASP A 70 9.13 15.67 -5.44
C ASP A 70 9.17 14.16 -5.25
N ILE A 71 9.34 13.70 -4.00
CA ILE A 71 9.18 12.32 -3.58
C ILE A 71 8.36 12.29 -2.30
N ILE A 72 7.22 11.60 -2.36
CA ILE A 72 6.32 11.42 -1.22
C ILE A 72 6.30 9.97 -0.76
N THR A 73 5.83 9.74 0.45
CA THR A 73 5.70 8.41 1.03
C THR A 73 4.24 8.07 1.31
N VAL A 74 3.95 6.76 1.32
CA VAL A 74 2.66 6.20 1.72
C VAL A 74 2.89 5.09 2.75
N GLU A 75 1.93 4.92 3.64
CA GLU A 75 1.95 3.85 4.65
C GLU A 75 1.46 2.53 4.05
N ASP A 76 1.87 1.41 4.65
CA ASP A 76 1.45 0.08 4.20
C ASP A 76 -0.07 -0.12 4.26
N ASP A 77 -0.74 0.45 5.26
CA ASP A 77 -2.20 0.42 5.39
C ASP A 77 -2.90 1.08 4.18
N GLU A 78 -2.29 2.11 3.62
CA GLU A 78 -2.79 2.78 2.42
C GLU A 78 -2.67 1.92 1.17
N LEU A 79 -1.62 1.08 1.09
CA LEU A 79 -1.45 0.10 0.02
C LEU A 79 -2.50 -1.00 0.11
N ILE A 80 -2.81 -1.48 1.32
CA ILE A 80 -3.85 -2.48 1.56
C ILE A 80 -5.23 -1.96 1.09
N VAL A 81 -5.55 -0.72 1.43
CA VAL A 81 -6.79 -0.08 0.98
C VAL A 81 -6.82 0.10 -0.53
N ALA A 82 -5.69 0.54 -1.13
CA ALA A 82 -5.57 0.70 -2.58
C ALA A 82 -5.69 -0.64 -3.30
N PHE A 83 -5.15 -1.73 -2.75
CA PHE A 83 -5.32 -3.08 -3.30
C PHE A 83 -6.79 -3.48 -3.37
N LEU A 84 -7.51 -3.30 -2.27
CA LEU A 84 -8.94 -3.64 -2.21
C LEU A 84 -9.74 -2.81 -3.22
N ASP A 85 -9.44 -1.52 -3.39
CA ASP A 85 -10.05 -0.65 -4.41
C ASP A 85 -9.81 -1.17 -5.83
N MET A 86 -8.59 -1.56 -6.14
CA MET A 86 -8.25 -2.09 -7.46
C MET A 86 -8.99 -3.39 -7.76
N VAL A 87 -9.06 -4.31 -6.79
CA VAL A 87 -9.78 -5.57 -6.96
C VAL A 87 -11.30 -5.34 -7.08
N GLU A 88 -11.88 -4.54 -6.20
CA GLU A 88 -13.34 -4.36 -6.15
C GLU A 88 -13.88 -3.47 -7.26
N ASN A 89 -13.21 -2.37 -7.60
CA ASN A 89 -13.73 -1.39 -8.52
C ASN A 89 -13.18 -1.55 -9.95
N HIS A 90 -11.93 -1.98 -10.08
CA HIS A 90 -11.25 -2.07 -11.38
C HIS A 90 -11.03 -3.51 -11.86
N LYS A 91 -11.24 -4.52 -11.01
CA LYS A 91 -11.00 -5.95 -11.33
C LYS A 91 -9.56 -6.23 -11.73
N MET A 92 -8.63 -5.51 -11.14
CA MET A 92 -7.21 -5.60 -11.42
C MET A 92 -6.44 -6.06 -10.20
N ILE A 93 -5.51 -6.99 -10.41
CA ILE A 93 -4.56 -7.44 -9.39
C ILE A 93 -3.22 -6.76 -9.69
N VAL A 94 -2.76 -5.97 -8.75
CA VAL A 94 -1.50 -5.23 -8.82
C VAL A 94 -0.71 -5.51 -7.56
N GLU A 95 0.57 -5.81 -7.66
CA GLU A 95 1.44 -6.03 -6.49
C GLU A 95 1.56 -4.77 -5.62
N ASN A 96 1.87 -4.93 -4.34
CA ASN A 96 1.91 -3.83 -3.39
C ASN A 96 2.83 -2.67 -3.84
N SER A 97 4.00 -2.99 -4.40
CA SER A 97 4.92 -1.96 -4.94
C SER A 97 4.34 -1.21 -6.14
N GLY A 98 3.49 -1.87 -6.95
CA GLY A 98 2.82 -1.26 -8.09
C GLY A 98 1.68 -0.32 -7.71
N LEU A 99 1.17 -0.44 -6.47
CA LEU A 99 0.07 0.36 -5.94
C LEU A 99 0.49 1.68 -5.30
N LEU A 100 1.78 1.88 -5.07
CA LEU A 100 2.33 3.09 -4.43
C LEU A 100 1.74 4.37 -5.04
N THR A 101 1.67 4.45 -6.37
CA THR A 101 1.19 5.64 -7.07
C THR A 101 -0.32 5.85 -6.94
N VAL A 102 -1.11 4.80 -6.75
CA VAL A 102 -2.56 4.89 -6.49
C VAL A 102 -2.81 5.33 -5.06
N ALA A 103 -2.14 4.70 -4.08
CA ALA A 103 -2.25 5.09 -2.67
C ALA A 103 -1.87 6.56 -2.44
N ALA A 104 -0.88 7.06 -3.20
CA ALA A 104 -0.39 8.43 -3.11
C ALA A 104 -1.38 9.50 -3.59
N LEU A 105 -2.41 9.15 -4.37
CA LEU A 105 -3.32 10.13 -4.97
C LEU A 105 -3.98 11.04 -3.94
N LYS A 106 -4.33 10.50 -2.77
CA LYS A 106 -4.95 11.28 -1.68
C LYS A 106 -4.02 12.33 -1.05
N HIS A 107 -2.70 12.17 -1.21
CA HIS A 107 -1.71 13.09 -0.67
C HIS A 107 -1.38 14.26 -1.61
N LEU A 108 -1.83 14.21 -2.87
CA LEU A 108 -1.41 15.19 -3.86
C LEU A 108 -2.05 16.58 -3.69
N GLY A 109 -3.20 16.70 -3.03
CA GLY A 109 -3.89 17.97 -2.79
C GLY A 109 -4.18 18.79 -4.06
N VAL A 110 -4.18 18.19 -5.26
CA VAL A 110 -4.35 18.86 -6.54
C VAL A 110 -5.81 18.86 -6.98
N LYS A 111 -6.27 19.96 -7.57
CA LYS A 111 -7.60 20.09 -8.19
C LYS A 111 -7.45 20.47 -9.65
N ASP A 112 -8.38 20.00 -10.47
CA ASP A 112 -8.48 20.33 -11.91
C ASP A 112 -7.19 20.02 -12.69
N LYS A 113 -6.48 18.94 -12.30
CA LYS A 113 -5.28 18.45 -12.96
C LYS A 113 -5.53 17.06 -13.55
N ARG A 114 -4.83 16.77 -14.65
CA ARG A 114 -4.71 15.42 -15.18
C ARG A 114 -3.57 14.74 -14.43
N VAL A 115 -3.89 13.69 -13.71
CA VAL A 115 -2.90 12.87 -12.97
C VAL A 115 -2.83 11.50 -13.63
N VAL A 116 -1.64 11.00 -13.84
CA VAL A 116 -1.38 9.65 -14.35
C VAL A 116 -0.65 8.88 -13.26
N SER A 117 -1.27 7.84 -12.75
CA SER A 117 -0.66 6.86 -11.86
C SER A 117 -0.21 5.65 -12.68
N ILE A 118 1.04 5.26 -12.52
CA ILE A 118 1.59 4.10 -13.23
C ILE A 118 1.41 2.87 -12.35
N LEU A 119 0.53 1.97 -12.78
CA LEU A 119 0.41 0.65 -12.19
C LEU A 119 1.53 -0.23 -12.76
N SER A 120 2.38 -0.75 -11.89
CA SER A 120 3.53 -1.55 -12.31
C SER A 120 3.63 -2.82 -11.49
N GLY A 121 3.75 -3.94 -12.20
CA GLY A 121 3.92 -5.23 -11.57
C GLY A 121 2.60 -5.90 -11.13
N GLY A 122 2.64 -7.23 -11.12
CA GLY A 122 1.51 -8.08 -10.75
C GLY A 122 1.99 -9.39 -10.11
N ASN A 123 3.24 -9.43 -9.65
CA ASN A 123 3.85 -10.62 -9.04
C ASN A 123 3.41 -10.75 -7.57
N MET A 124 2.15 -11.12 -7.36
CA MET A 124 1.59 -11.34 -6.04
C MET A 124 1.08 -12.78 -5.94
N ASP A 125 1.53 -13.51 -4.93
CA ASP A 125 1.03 -14.86 -4.67
C ASP A 125 -0.38 -14.84 -4.03
N VAL A 126 -1.09 -15.96 -4.16
CA VAL A 126 -2.49 -16.07 -3.72
C VAL A 126 -2.64 -15.97 -2.19
N ILE A 127 -1.64 -16.40 -1.43
CA ILE A 127 -1.68 -16.36 0.05
C ILE A 127 -1.55 -14.91 0.50
N THR A 128 -0.57 -14.18 -0.03
CA THR A 128 -0.40 -12.75 0.23
C THR A 128 -1.66 -11.97 -0.19
N MET A 129 -2.22 -12.25 -1.37
CA MET A 129 -3.47 -11.64 -1.83
C MET A 129 -4.61 -11.85 -0.84
N SER A 130 -4.81 -13.10 -0.37
CA SER A 130 -5.85 -13.42 0.61
C SER A 130 -5.67 -12.62 1.90
N SER A 131 -4.44 -12.54 2.40
CA SER A 131 -4.10 -11.78 3.61
C SER A 131 -4.40 -10.28 3.45
N VAL A 132 -3.96 -9.68 2.33
CA VAL A 132 -4.19 -8.26 2.05
C VAL A 132 -5.68 -7.94 1.90
N VAL A 133 -6.45 -8.83 1.24
CA VAL A 133 -7.92 -8.68 1.14
C VAL A 133 -8.56 -8.69 2.53
N GLN A 134 -8.21 -9.65 3.38
CA GLN A 134 -8.77 -9.73 4.75
C GLN A 134 -8.44 -8.47 5.56
N GLN A 135 -7.20 -8.01 5.53
CA GLN A 135 -6.80 -6.78 6.22
C GLN A 135 -7.54 -5.55 5.67
N GLY A 136 -7.68 -5.45 4.35
CA GLY A 136 -8.43 -4.36 3.72
C GLY A 136 -9.90 -4.33 4.12
N LEU A 137 -10.53 -5.51 4.28
CA LEU A 137 -11.91 -5.61 4.77
C LEU A 137 -12.03 -5.17 6.25
N ILE A 138 -11.00 -5.46 7.07
CA ILE A 138 -10.94 -4.99 8.46
C ILE A 138 -10.79 -3.47 8.49
N PHE A 139 -9.86 -2.89 7.72
CA PHE A 139 -9.65 -1.44 7.66
C PHE A 139 -10.86 -0.65 7.15
N ARG A 140 -11.77 -1.32 6.44
CA ARG A 140 -13.03 -0.74 5.97
C ARG A 140 -14.23 -1.09 6.85
N ASP A 141 -14.01 -1.61 8.04
CA ASP A 141 -15.05 -1.99 9.01
C ASP A 141 -16.10 -2.97 8.42
N ARG A 142 -15.69 -3.78 7.41
CA ARG A 142 -16.57 -4.76 6.77
C ARG A 142 -16.54 -6.12 7.46
N ILE A 143 -15.45 -6.43 8.13
CA ILE A 143 -15.30 -7.58 9.03
C ILE A 143 -14.56 -7.15 10.28
N PHE A 144 -14.84 -7.81 11.38
CA PHE A 144 -14.10 -7.63 12.63
C PHE A 144 -13.98 -8.97 13.36
N THR A 145 -12.99 -9.07 14.23
CA THR A 145 -12.75 -10.26 15.07
C THR A 145 -13.10 -9.93 16.51
N VAL A 146 -13.89 -10.80 17.13
CA VAL A 146 -14.22 -10.72 18.55
C VAL A 146 -13.63 -11.92 19.24
N SER A 147 -12.86 -11.71 20.31
CA SER A 147 -12.40 -12.78 21.21
C SER A 147 -13.23 -12.74 22.47
N VAL A 148 -13.86 -13.85 22.80
CA VAL A 148 -14.71 -13.98 23.99
C VAL A 148 -14.17 -15.10 24.87
N LEU A 149 -13.87 -14.79 26.11
CA LEU A 149 -13.53 -15.81 27.11
C LEU A 149 -14.84 -16.41 27.68
N LEU A 150 -15.03 -17.70 27.44
CA LEU A 150 -16.21 -18.41 27.90
C LEU A 150 -15.84 -19.43 28.99
N PRO A 151 -16.71 -19.63 29.99
CA PRO A 151 -16.60 -20.80 30.86
C PRO A 151 -16.74 -22.09 30.04
N ASP A 152 -15.94 -23.10 30.37
CA ASP A 152 -16.05 -24.42 29.72
C ASP A 152 -17.29 -25.17 30.24
N LYS A 153 -18.45 -24.80 29.67
CA LYS A 153 -19.76 -25.39 30.04
C LYS A 153 -20.62 -25.53 28.78
N PRO A 154 -21.44 -26.60 28.72
CA PRO A 154 -22.43 -26.74 27.63
C PRO A 154 -23.34 -25.51 27.49
N GLY A 155 -23.54 -25.06 26.27
CA GLY A 155 -24.46 -23.98 25.94
C GLY A 155 -23.87 -22.56 25.92
N GLU A 156 -22.67 -22.32 26.42
CA GLU A 156 -22.08 -20.96 26.43
C GLU A 156 -21.81 -20.43 25.00
N LEU A 157 -21.29 -21.26 24.11
CA LEU A 157 -21.11 -20.88 22.71
C LEU A 157 -22.46 -20.55 22.03
N ALA A 158 -23.53 -21.28 22.37
CA ALA A 158 -24.86 -21.01 21.82
C ALA A 158 -25.40 -19.64 22.24
N LYS A 159 -25.10 -19.17 23.47
CA LYS A 159 -25.45 -17.83 23.92
C LYS A 159 -24.75 -16.74 23.12
N VAL A 160 -23.45 -16.92 22.84
CA VAL A 160 -22.69 -15.96 22.01
C VAL A 160 -23.28 -15.92 20.61
N ALA A 161 -23.52 -17.08 20.00
CA ALA A 161 -24.11 -17.15 18.65
C ALA A 161 -25.50 -16.48 18.60
N GLN A 162 -26.35 -16.70 19.62
CA GLN A 162 -27.66 -16.06 19.71
C GLN A 162 -27.54 -14.54 19.87
N THR A 163 -26.63 -14.06 20.71
CA THR A 163 -26.38 -12.61 20.88
C THR A 163 -25.96 -11.94 19.57
N LEU A 164 -25.09 -12.61 18.78
CA LEU A 164 -24.70 -12.11 17.47
C LEU A 164 -25.87 -12.12 16.48
N ALA A 165 -26.70 -13.16 16.50
CA ALA A 165 -27.89 -13.25 15.65
C ALA A 165 -28.93 -12.17 15.97
N ASP A 166 -29.12 -11.84 17.25
CA ASP A 166 -30.06 -10.83 17.72
C ASP A 166 -29.71 -9.42 17.20
N VAL A 167 -28.43 -9.16 16.96
CA VAL A 167 -27.93 -7.92 16.33
C VAL A 167 -27.68 -8.06 14.82
N GLN A 168 -28.22 -9.13 14.21
CA GLN A 168 -28.05 -9.45 12.79
C GLN A 168 -26.55 -9.61 12.35
N GLY A 169 -25.69 -9.96 13.28
CA GLY A 169 -24.29 -10.28 13.00
C GLY A 169 -24.18 -11.61 12.27
N ASN A 170 -23.40 -11.64 11.18
CA ASN A 170 -23.10 -12.85 10.43
C ASN A 170 -21.72 -13.39 10.81
N VAL A 171 -21.68 -14.61 11.33
CA VAL A 171 -20.42 -15.28 11.68
C VAL A 171 -19.85 -15.95 10.43
N ILE A 172 -18.71 -15.45 9.91
CA ILE A 172 -18.03 -16.00 8.75
C ILE A 172 -16.94 -17.01 9.12
N LYS A 173 -16.42 -16.94 10.35
CA LYS A 173 -15.41 -17.86 10.86
C LYS A 173 -15.53 -17.94 12.36
N LEU A 174 -15.33 -19.13 12.93
CA LEU A 174 -15.26 -19.38 14.36
C LEU A 174 -14.01 -20.23 14.65
N GLU A 175 -13.21 -19.78 15.61
CA GLU A 175 -12.08 -20.53 16.14
C GLU A 175 -12.31 -20.76 17.65
N HIS A 176 -12.04 -21.96 18.11
CA HIS A 176 -12.14 -22.35 19.49
C HIS A 176 -10.77 -22.90 19.94
N ASN A 177 -10.16 -22.28 20.95
CA ASN A 177 -8.85 -22.66 21.51
C ASN A 177 -9.02 -23.13 22.95
#